data_3a71192bc906b8fb491bb369ae2e6552
#
_entry.id   3a71192bc906b8fb491bb369ae2e6552
#
_cell.length_a   1.000
_cell.length_b   1.000
_cell.length_c   1.000
_cell.angle_alpha   90.00
_cell.angle_beta   90.00
_cell.angle_gamma   90.00
#
_symmetry.space_group_name_H-M   'P 1'
#
loop_
_entity.id
_entity.type
_entity.pdbx_description
1 polymer ?
#
loop_
_entity_poly.entity_id
_entity_poly.type
_entity_poly.pdbx_seq_one_letter_code
_entity_poly.pdbx_strand_id
1 'polypeptide(L)' 'MEVGLIAIGAGLAIGLAALGTGIAQAKIGAAAIGAILEKPESFVTVLILLVIPETLVIFGFTIAILIIYTLK' A
#
# COMPACT_ATOMS: atom_id res chain seq x y z
N MET A 1 -1.33 15.25 -24.14
CA MET A 1 -2.26 14.61 -23.19
C MET A 1 -2.80 15.66 -22.26
N GLU A 2 -4.06 15.57 -21.97
CA GLU A 2 -4.69 16.55 -21.09
C GLU A 2 -4.27 16.33 -19.63
N VAL A 3 -4.11 17.45 -18.92
CA VAL A 3 -3.71 17.42 -17.51
C VAL A 3 -4.70 16.61 -16.67
N GLY A 4 -6.00 16.69 -17.02
CA GLY A 4 -7.01 15.91 -16.30
C GLY A 4 -6.82 14.42 -16.41
N LEU A 5 -6.48 13.91 -17.59
CA LEU A 5 -6.22 12.48 -17.78
C LEU A 5 -4.94 12.05 -17.06
N ILE A 6 -3.93 12.91 -17.05
CA ILE A 6 -2.70 12.65 -16.34
C ILE A 6 -2.98 12.56 -14.83
N ALA A 7 -3.80 13.47 -14.31
CA ALA A 7 -4.18 13.47 -12.89
C ALA A 7 -4.95 12.20 -12.51
N ILE A 8 -5.86 11.75 -13.38
CA ILE A 8 -6.62 10.51 -13.15
C ILE A 8 -5.66 9.31 -13.13
N GLY A 9 -4.72 9.27 -14.08
CA GLY A 9 -3.74 8.19 -14.12
C GLY A 9 -2.89 8.13 -12.87
N ALA A 10 -2.41 9.28 -12.39
CA ALA A 10 -1.63 9.36 -11.16
C ALA A 10 -2.47 8.93 -9.96
N GLY A 11 -3.72 9.39 -9.89
CA GLY A 11 -4.63 9.02 -8.81
C GLY A 11 -4.92 7.53 -8.80
N LEU A 12 -5.09 6.90 -9.96
CA LEU A 12 -5.29 5.47 -10.05
C LEU A 12 -4.05 4.70 -9.61
N ALA A 13 -2.87 5.17 -9.96
CA ALA A 13 -1.63 4.52 -9.59
C ALA A 13 -1.49 4.40 -8.07
N ILE A 14 -1.67 5.49 -7.35
CA ILE A 14 -1.56 5.48 -5.89
C ILE A 14 -2.82 4.90 -5.24
N GLY A 15 -4.00 5.21 -5.79
CA GLY A 15 -5.27 4.79 -5.21
C GLY A 15 -5.48 3.28 -5.24
N LEU A 16 -5.19 2.64 -6.38
CA LEU A 16 -5.32 1.19 -6.49
C LEU A 16 -4.27 0.48 -5.63
N ALA A 17 -3.06 1.01 -5.56
CA ALA A 17 -2.04 0.46 -4.68
C ALA A 17 -2.46 0.58 -3.21
N ALA A 18 -3.01 1.73 -2.82
CA ALA A 18 -3.48 1.95 -1.46
C ALA A 18 -4.65 1.03 -1.11
N LEU A 19 -5.55 0.79 -2.06
CA LEU A 19 -6.68 -0.12 -1.85
C LEU A 19 -6.18 -1.55 -1.63
N GLY A 20 -5.25 -2.02 -2.46
CA GLY A 20 -4.66 -3.35 -2.31
C GLY A 20 -3.93 -3.51 -0.99
N THR A 21 -3.13 -2.52 -0.61
CA THR A 21 -2.42 -2.51 0.67
C THR A 21 -3.39 -2.51 1.83
N GLY A 22 -4.46 -1.71 1.75
CA GLY A 22 -5.46 -1.65 2.81
C GLY A 22 -6.16 -2.99 3.02
N ILE A 23 -6.51 -3.69 1.93
CA ILE A 23 -7.13 -5.01 2.02
C ILE A 23 -6.16 -6.01 2.65
N ALA A 24 -4.90 -6.02 2.21
CA ALA A 24 -3.88 -6.91 2.74
C ALA A 24 -3.63 -6.66 4.22
N GLN A 25 -3.49 -5.40 4.61
CA GLN A 25 -3.24 -5.02 6.00
C GLN A 25 -4.42 -5.36 6.89
N ALA A 26 -5.65 -5.23 6.39
CA ALA A 26 -6.84 -5.59 7.16
C ALA A 26 -6.83 -7.09 7.49
N LYS A 27 -6.51 -7.93 6.51
CA LYS A 27 -6.45 -9.38 6.72
C LYS A 27 -5.30 -9.79 7.63
N ILE A 28 -4.13 -9.23 7.41
CA ILE A 28 -2.95 -9.51 8.25
C ILE A 28 -3.21 -9.03 9.68
N GLY A 29 -3.79 -7.85 9.84
CA GLY A 29 -4.07 -7.29 11.15
C GLY A 29 -5.06 -8.12 11.95
N ALA A 30 -6.11 -8.63 11.29
CA ALA A 30 -7.09 -9.48 11.96
C ALA A 30 -6.46 -10.78 12.45
N ALA A 31 -5.62 -11.41 11.62
CA ALA A 31 -4.91 -12.62 12.00
C ALA A 31 -3.84 -12.34 13.07
N ALA A 32 -3.22 -11.17 13.01
CA ALA A 32 -2.15 -10.76 13.89
C ALA A 32 -2.59 -10.66 15.36
N ILE A 33 -3.79 -10.18 15.60
CA ILE A 33 -4.31 -10.07 16.96
C ILE A 33 -4.31 -11.42 17.64
N GLY A 34 -4.84 -12.45 16.95
CA GLY A 34 -4.84 -13.81 17.51
C GLY A 34 -3.43 -14.36 17.72
N ALA A 35 -2.55 -14.14 16.75
CA ALA A 35 -1.17 -14.64 16.85
C ALA A 35 -0.42 -14.00 18.02
N ILE A 36 -0.58 -12.71 18.23
CA ILE A 36 0.10 -12.00 19.33
C ILE A 36 -0.46 -12.44 20.68
N LEU A 37 -1.76 -12.70 20.76
CA LEU A 37 -2.38 -13.18 22.00
C LEU A 37 -1.89 -14.57 22.38
N GLU A 38 -1.69 -15.46 21.40
CA GLU A 38 -1.19 -16.79 21.65
C GLU A 38 0.31 -16.81 21.91
N LYS A 39 1.07 -16.06 21.11
CA LYS A 39 2.54 -16.01 21.18
C LYS A 39 2.99 -14.57 21.07
N PRO A 40 3.16 -13.87 22.20
CA PRO A 40 3.59 -12.46 22.18
C PRO A 40 4.90 -12.23 21.41
N GLU A 41 5.77 -13.23 21.35
CA GLU A 41 7.02 -13.13 20.59
C GLU A 41 6.80 -13.05 19.09
N SER A 42 5.59 -13.30 18.60
CA SER A 42 5.26 -13.17 17.18
C SER A 42 5.11 -11.71 16.73
N PHE A 43 5.16 -10.75 17.66
CA PHE A 43 4.97 -9.34 17.36
C PHE A 43 5.89 -8.84 16.24
N VAL A 44 7.18 -9.19 16.28
CA VAL A 44 8.13 -8.74 15.26
C VAL A 44 7.80 -9.32 13.89
N THR A 45 7.44 -10.61 13.84
CA THR A 45 7.05 -11.26 12.58
C THR A 45 5.81 -10.60 12.00
N VAL A 46 4.81 -10.32 12.83
CA VAL A 46 3.59 -9.63 12.40
C VAL A 46 3.91 -8.24 11.86
N LEU A 47 4.78 -7.51 12.54
CA LEU A 47 5.17 -6.19 12.11
C LEU A 47 5.80 -6.22 10.71
N ILE A 48 6.68 -7.19 10.47
CA ILE A 48 7.30 -7.37 9.15
C ILE A 48 6.23 -7.66 8.10
N LEU A 49 5.27 -8.52 8.39
CA LEU A 49 4.20 -8.86 7.46
C LEU A 49 3.30 -7.66 7.14
N LEU A 50 3.12 -6.77 8.11
CA LEU A 50 2.31 -5.57 7.89
C LEU A 50 3.01 -4.54 7.01
N VAL A 51 4.35 -4.44 7.08
CA VAL A 51 5.05 -3.45 6.28
C VAL A 51 5.31 -3.90 4.84
N ILE A 52 5.25 -5.19 4.54
CA ILE A 52 5.44 -5.68 3.17
C ILE A 52 4.41 -5.08 2.20
N PRO A 53 3.09 -5.12 2.49
CA PRO A 53 2.10 -4.50 1.60
C PRO A 53 2.29 -3.00 1.44
N GLU A 54 2.89 -2.34 2.42
CA GLU A 54 3.14 -0.90 2.38
C GLU A 54 4.05 -0.53 1.21
N THR A 55 4.89 -1.44 0.73
CA THR A 55 5.76 -1.18 -0.42
C THR A 55 4.96 -0.92 -1.69
N LEU A 56 3.74 -1.47 -1.80
CA LEU A 56 2.87 -1.21 -2.94
C LEU A 56 2.46 0.25 -2.99
N VAL A 57 2.17 0.85 -1.85
CA VAL A 57 1.82 2.28 -1.78
C VAL A 57 3.01 3.13 -2.15
N ILE A 58 4.20 2.76 -1.70
CA ILE A 58 5.43 3.49 -2.02
C ILE A 58 5.67 3.46 -3.53
N PHE A 59 5.56 2.29 -4.17
CA PHE A 59 5.71 2.17 -5.61
C PHE A 59 4.61 2.91 -6.36
N GLY A 60 3.36 2.81 -5.90
CA GLY A 60 2.25 3.53 -6.49
C GLY A 60 2.46 5.04 -6.42
N PHE A 61 2.94 5.54 -5.28
CA PHE A 61 3.25 6.95 -5.11
C PHE A 61 4.36 7.38 -6.07
N THR A 62 5.41 6.58 -6.19
CA THR A 62 6.53 6.87 -7.10
C THR A 62 6.04 6.95 -8.54
N ILE A 63 5.20 6.01 -8.97
CA ILE A 63 4.63 6.00 -10.31
C ILE A 63 3.73 7.22 -10.51
N ALA A 64 2.93 7.58 -9.52
CA ALA A 64 2.06 8.76 -9.59
C ALA A 64 2.88 10.02 -9.80
N ILE A 65 3.97 10.18 -9.07
CA ILE A 65 4.88 11.33 -9.23
C ILE A 65 5.49 11.35 -10.63
N LEU A 66 5.97 10.19 -11.11
CA LEU A 66 6.56 10.10 -12.44
C LEU A 66 5.55 10.45 -13.53
N ILE A 67 4.30 10.00 -13.39
CA ILE A 67 3.25 10.32 -14.35
C ILE A 67 3.04 11.84 -14.40
N ILE A 68 2.91 12.48 -13.24
CA ILE A 68 2.68 13.92 -13.17
C ILE A 68 3.82 14.70 -13.80
N TYR A 69 5.06 14.36 -13.45
CA TYR A 69 6.21 15.15 -13.89
C TYR A 69 6.71 14.80 -15.27
N THR A 70 6.43 13.60 -15.75
CA THR A 70 6.91 13.14 -17.06
C THR A 70 5.92 13.43 -18.18
N LEU A 71 4.63 13.30 -17.90
CA LEU A 71 3.60 13.37 -18.94
C LEU A 71 2.91 14.74 -19.05
N LYS A 72 3.05 15.59 -18.06
CA LYS A 72 2.41 16.91 -18.13
C LYS A 72 3.14 17.89 -19.14
#